data_6fa731f08b12d86168fb72fb05ef8338
#
_entry.id   6fa731f08b12d86168fb72fb05ef8338
#
_cell.length_a   1.000
_cell.length_b   1.000
_cell.length_c   1.000
_cell.angle_alpha   90.00
_cell.angle_beta   90.00
_cell.angle_gamma   90.00
#
_symmetry.space_group_name_H-M   'P 1'
#
loop_
_entity.id
_entity.type
_entity.pdbx_description
1 polymer ?
#
loop_
_entity_poly.entity_id
_entity_poly.type
_entity_poly.pdbx_seq_one_letter_code
_entity_poly.pdbx_strand_id
1 'polypeptide(L)'
;MISVIVSSNKDNLCVDKFKNHIKKTIGLKEYEILLYNNQNEFSLSEIYNRGLKESKYDILVFCHDDIFLSQNWGVKLLNDFLKNPEFGVIGKAGSCFMSESGIFWSKRDQTMVGQVYHRNNNKKTLTKYSPKFNDLIEVVTLDGLFISVDKNKIKKLFDEDINGFHFYDHSFCVSNFIEGVKLGVTFSFDITHNSEGKPN
;
A
#
# COMPACT_ATOMS: atom_id res chain seq x y z
N MET A 1 3.46 11.09 12.37
CA MET A 1 2.11 11.47 11.85
C MET A 1 1.97 10.91 10.44
N ILE A 2 0.76 10.57 9.99
CA ILE A 2 0.50 9.87 8.73
C ILE A 2 -0.65 10.56 7.98
N SER A 3 -0.50 10.72 6.66
CA SER A 3 -1.57 11.06 5.74
C SER A 3 -2.04 9.79 5.01
N VAL A 4 -3.30 9.39 5.17
CA VAL A 4 -3.89 8.24 4.48
C VAL A 4 -4.63 8.72 3.25
N ILE A 5 -4.25 8.24 2.07
CA ILE A 5 -4.75 8.67 0.77
C ILE A 5 -5.50 7.51 0.12
N VAL A 6 -6.76 7.74 -0.22
CA VAL A 6 -7.66 6.69 -0.71
C VAL A 6 -8.51 7.22 -1.87
N SER A 7 -8.55 6.47 -2.96
CA SER A 7 -9.53 6.64 -4.02
C SER A 7 -10.69 5.66 -3.80
N SER A 8 -11.93 6.14 -3.87
CA SER A 8 -13.10 5.29 -3.69
C SER A 8 -14.22 5.71 -4.62
N ASN A 9 -14.89 4.73 -5.24
CA ASN A 9 -16.13 4.91 -5.99
C ASN A 9 -17.37 4.43 -5.23
N LYS A 10 -17.20 4.10 -3.95
CA LYS A 10 -18.24 3.54 -3.09
C LYS A 10 -19.15 4.65 -2.51
N ASP A 11 -20.32 4.23 -2.05
CA ASP A 11 -21.27 5.10 -1.37
C ASP A 11 -20.73 5.66 -0.04
N ASN A 12 -21.38 6.70 0.47
CA ASN A 12 -20.99 7.37 1.71
C ASN A 12 -20.95 6.42 2.91
N LEU A 13 -21.82 5.41 2.96
CA LEU A 13 -21.86 4.45 4.06
C LEU A 13 -20.60 3.58 4.10
N CYS A 14 -20.13 3.13 2.95
CA CYS A 14 -18.89 2.37 2.84
C CYS A 14 -17.66 3.23 3.17
N VAL A 15 -17.65 4.47 2.67
CA VAL A 15 -16.62 5.48 2.98
C VAL A 15 -16.54 5.74 4.48
N ASP A 16 -17.67 5.93 5.17
CA ASP A 16 -17.71 6.17 6.60
C ASP A 16 -17.26 4.95 7.40
N LYS A 17 -17.61 3.75 6.97
CA LYS A 17 -17.11 2.50 7.57
C LYS A 17 -15.58 2.42 7.48
N PHE A 18 -15.00 2.74 6.32
CA PHE A 18 -13.55 2.78 6.15
C PHE A 18 -12.91 3.82 7.05
N LYS A 19 -13.37 5.08 7.05
CA LYS A 19 -12.85 6.15 7.92
C LYS A 19 -12.91 5.76 9.40
N ASN A 20 -14.03 5.19 9.84
CA ASN A 20 -14.20 4.73 11.21
C ASN A 20 -13.26 3.56 11.55
N HIS A 21 -12.99 2.66 10.60
CA HIS A 21 -12.02 1.60 10.78
C HIS A 21 -10.61 2.17 10.99
N ILE A 22 -10.15 3.07 10.11
CA ILE A 22 -8.84 3.73 10.26
C ILE A 22 -8.75 4.45 11.61
N LYS A 23 -9.74 5.24 11.99
CA LYS A 23 -9.79 5.95 13.29
C LYS A 23 -9.61 5.00 14.48
N LYS A 24 -10.24 3.82 14.44
CA LYS A 24 -10.18 2.83 15.53
C LYS A 24 -8.87 2.05 15.59
N THR A 25 -8.16 1.92 14.48
CA THR A 25 -7.04 0.98 14.36
C THR A 25 -5.68 1.63 14.17
N ILE A 26 -5.60 2.88 13.74
CA ILE A 26 -4.34 3.55 13.43
C ILE A 26 -3.41 3.72 14.65
N GLY A 27 -3.98 3.92 15.84
CA GLY A 27 -3.22 4.06 17.09
C GLY A 27 -2.49 5.41 17.24
N LEU A 28 -2.76 6.39 16.40
CA LEU A 28 -2.15 7.72 16.42
C LEU A 28 -3.16 8.77 16.88
N LYS A 29 -2.70 9.78 17.62
CA LYS A 29 -3.53 10.94 18.00
C LYS A 29 -3.72 11.90 16.82
N GLU A 30 -2.68 12.05 16.00
CA GLU A 30 -2.63 12.96 14.85
C GLU A 30 -2.38 12.18 13.56
N TYR A 31 -3.31 12.29 12.64
CA TYR A 31 -3.29 11.76 11.28
C TYR A 31 -4.32 12.51 10.45
N GLU A 32 -4.29 12.35 9.14
CA GLU A 32 -5.36 12.79 8.25
C GLU A 32 -5.80 11.67 7.31
N ILE A 33 -7.00 11.81 6.75
CA ILE A 33 -7.51 10.93 5.70
C ILE A 33 -7.94 11.82 4.54
N LEU A 34 -7.23 11.74 3.43
CA LEU A 34 -7.57 12.34 2.15
C LEU A 34 -8.29 11.27 1.32
N LEU A 35 -9.61 11.29 1.37
CA LEU A 35 -10.44 10.35 0.63
C LEU A 35 -11.10 11.07 -0.54
N TYR A 36 -10.77 10.63 -1.74
CA TYR A 36 -11.28 11.14 -3.00
C TYR A 36 -12.43 10.27 -3.50
N ASN A 37 -13.62 10.87 -3.63
CA ASN A 37 -14.73 10.23 -4.33
C ASN A 37 -14.43 10.29 -5.83
N ASN A 38 -13.98 9.16 -6.37
CA ASN A 38 -13.57 9.05 -7.77
C ASN A 38 -14.47 8.06 -8.50
N GLN A 39 -15.42 8.58 -9.24
CA GLN A 39 -16.37 7.79 -10.04
C GLN A 39 -15.74 7.33 -11.38
N ASN A 40 -14.47 6.90 -11.35
CA ASN A 40 -13.63 6.56 -12.49
C ASN A 40 -13.37 7.76 -13.44
N GLU A 41 -13.40 8.98 -12.89
CA GLU A 41 -13.09 10.21 -13.65
C GLU A 41 -11.59 10.41 -13.82
N PHE A 42 -10.81 9.96 -12.84
CA PHE A 42 -9.35 10.07 -12.80
C PHE A 42 -8.70 8.70 -12.60
N SER A 43 -7.49 8.52 -13.12
CA SER A 43 -6.66 7.35 -12.83
C SER A 43 -6.23 7.32 -11.35
N LEU A 44 -5.80 6.16 -10.84
CA LEU A 44 -5.23 6.09 -9.49
C LEU A 44 -3.95 6.91 -9.37
N SER A 45 -3.14 6.98 -10.42
CA SER A 45 -1.93 7.80 -10.47
C SER A 45 -2.23 9.27 -10.24
N GLU A 46 -3.21 9.84 -10.93
CA GLU A 46 -3.65 11.24 -10.75
C GLU A 46 -4.13 11.50 -9.32
N ILE A 47 -5.00 10.62 -8.78
CA ILE A 47 -5.52 10.74 -7.41
C ILE A 47 -4.40 10.66 -6.38
N TYR A 48 -3.46 9.75 -6.54
CA TYR A 48 -2.37 9.56 -5.58
C TYR A 48 -1.35 10.71 -5.65
N ASN A 49 -1.04 11.23 -6.82
CA ASN A 49 -0.22 12.43 -6.98
C ASN A 49 -0.89 13.68 -6.37
N ARG A 50 -2.21 13.81 -6.55
CA ARG A 50 -2.99 14.85 -5.89
C ARG A 50 -2.92 14.72 -4.37
N GLY A 51 -3.12 13.52 -3.83
CA GLY A 51 -3.01 13.24 -2.41
C GLY A 51 -1.61 13.53 -1.87
N LEU A 52 -0.56 13.19 -2.61
CA LEU A 52 0.82 13.50 -2.28
C LEU A 52 1.05 15.01 -2.15
N LYS A 53 0.51 15.79 -3.07
CA LYS A 53 0.61 17.26 -3.08
C LYS A 53 -0.16 17.91 -1.93
N GLU A 54 -1.37 17.41 -1.63
CA GLU A 54 -2.27 17.98 -0.61
C GLU A 54 -1.96 17.50 0.82
N SER A 55 -1.15 16.44 0.98
CA SER A 55 -0.84 15.84 2.27
C SER A 55 -0.06 16.76 3.21
N LYS A 56 -0.44 16.77 4.50
CA LYS A 56 0.22 17.55 5.55
C LYS A 56 1.46 16.89 6.12
N TYR A 57 1.49 15.55 6.11
CA TYR A 57 2.53 14.79 6.78
C TYR A 57 3.49 14.15 5.78
N ASP A 58 4.70 13.82 6.25
CA ASP A 58 5.76 13.27 5.40
C ASP A 58 5.60 11.78 5.14
N ILE A 59 4.98 11.04 6.08
CA ILE A 59 4.64 9.64 5.87
C ILE A 59 3.24 9.55 5.31
N LEU A 60 3.14 9.05 4.09
CA LEU A 60 1.89 8.86 3.36
C LEU A 60 1.57 7.37 3.23
N VAL A 61 0.30 7.06 3.22
CA VAL A 61 -0.21 5.70 2.95
C VAL A 61 -1.21 5.78 1.82
N PHE A 62 -0.92 5.16 0.70
CA PHE A 62 -1.80 4.92 -0.42
C PHE A 62 -2.40 3.52 -0.26
N CYS A 63 -3.71 3.40 -0.23
CA CYS A 63 -4.32 2.10 -0.02
C CYS A 63 -5.71 2.00 -0.65
N HIS A 64 -6.15 0.75 -0.86
CA HIS A 64 -7.50 0.47 -1.30
C HIS A 64 -8.53 0.78 -0.20
N ASP A 65 -9.76 1.04 -0.60
CA ASP A 65 -10.88 1.37 0.30
C ASP A 65 -11.60 0.14 0.88
N ASP A 66 -11.14 -1.06 0.54
CA ASP A 66 -11.68 -2.36 0.98
C ASP A 66 -10.70 -3.18 1.83
N ILE A 67 -9.72 -2.51 2.44
CA ILE A 67 -8.78 -3.13 3.36
C ILE A 67 -9.17 -2.91 4.83
N PHE A 68 -8.77 -3.85 5.68
CA PHE A 68 -8.87 -3.76 7.13
C PHE A 68 -7.50 -4.00 7.76
N LEU A 69 -7.05 -3.05 8.56
CA LEU A 69 -5.74 -3.03 9.20
C LEU A 69 -5.85 -3.43 10.67
N SER A 70 -4.88 -4.17 11.19
CA SER A 70 -4.85 -4.58 12.60
C SER A 70 -4.58 -3.38 13.54
N GLN A 71 -4.85 -3.56 14.84
CA GLN A 71 -4.68 -2.50 15.84
C GLN A 71 -3.25 -1.93 15.88
N ASN A 72 -3.17 -0.61 16.04
CA ASN A 72 -1.93 0.17 16.15
C ASN A 72 -1.03 0.07 14.90
N TRP A 73 -1.61 -0.19 13.73
CA TRP A 73 -0.85 -0.31 12.48
C TRP A 73 -0.05 0.94 12.15
N GLY A 74 -0.60 2.13 12.40
CA GLY A 74 0.08 3.40 12.11
C GLY A 74 1.30 3.63 13.01
N VAL A 75 1.20 3.27 14.30
CA VAL A 75 2.36 3.32 15.22
C VAL A 75 3.43 2.35 14.76
N LYS A 76 3.04 1.14 14.38
CA LYS A 76 3.98 0.10 13.90
C LYS A 76 4.68 0.52 12.61
N LEU A 77 3.94 1.09 11.67
CA LEU A 77 4.49 1.62 10.42
C LEU A 77 5.51 2.75 10.67
N LEU A 78 5.19 3.70 11.55
CA LEU A 78 6.14 4.77 11.91
C LEU A 78 7.41 4.20 12.55
N ASN A 79 7.28 3.17 13.38
CA ASN A 79 8.43 2.48 13.97
C ASN A 79 9.26 1.73 12.91
N ASP A 80 8.62 1.16 11.87
CA ASP A 80 9.32 0.53 10.76
C ASP A 80 10.19 1.55 10.01
N PHE A 81 9.67 2.73 9.67
CA PHE A 81 10.45 3.80 9.06
C PHE A 81 11.55 4.35 9.98
N LEU A 82 11.27 4.48 11.28
CA LEU A 82 12.24 4.98 12.25
C LEU A 82 13.43 4.02 12.44
N LYS A 83 13.16 2.72 12.48
CA LYS A 83 14.19 1.68 12.65
C LYS A 83 15.00 1.41 11.39
N ASN A 84 14.41 1.69 10.23
CA ASN A 84 14.99 1.41 8.93
C ASN A 84 14.99 2.70 8.07
N PRO A 85 15.78 3.70 8.47
CA PRO A 85 15.74 5.03 7.84
C PRO A 85 16.23 5.03 6.39
N GLU A 86 16.85 3.97 5.91
CA GLU A 86 17.26 3.81 4.51
C GLU A 86 16.11 3.50 3.56
N PHE A 87 14.97 2.98 4.05
CA PHE A 87 13.80 2.71 3.22
C PHE A 87 13.00 3.98 2.95
N GLY A 88 12.63 4.18 1.70
CA GLY A 88 11.73 5.26 1.27
C GLY A 88 10.30 4.80 1.06
N VAL A 89 10.08 3.50 0.81
CA VAL A 89 8.77 2.92 0.53
C VAL A 89 8.61 1.61 1.30
N ILE A 90 7.45 1.41 1.95
CA ILE A 90 7.13 0.20 2.70
C ILE A 90 5.72 -0.27 2.33
N GLY A 91 5.58 -1.56 1.99
CA GLY A 91 4.30 -2.20 1.66
C GLY A 91 4.03 -3.47 2.45
N LYS A 92 2.97 -4.20 2.08
CA LYS A 92 2.52 -5.43 2.75
C LYS A 92 2.78 -6.70 1.96
N ALA A 93 2.86 -6.58 0.64
CA ALA A 93 3.21 -7.64 -0.28
C ALA A 93 4.03 -7.06 -1.44
N GLY A 94 4.95 -7.83 -1.97
CA GLY A 94 5.81 -7.39 -3.05
C GLY A 94 6.63 -8.52 -3.63
N SER A 95 7.60 -8.21 -4.48
CA SER A 95 8.52 -9.17 -5.06
C SER A 95 9.95 -8.65 -5.07
N CYS A 96 10.89 -9.53 -4.76
CA CYS A 96 12.34 -9.26 -4.89
C CYS A 96 12.82 -9.30 -6.34
N PHE A 97 11.94 -9.66 -7.28
CA PHE A 97 12.28 -9.82 -8.68
C PHE A 97 11.17 -9.26 -9.58
N MET A 98 11.56 -8.61 -10.66
CA MET A 98 10.68 -8.19 -11.74
C MET A 98 10.78 -9.18 -12.89
N SER A 99 9.67 -9.81 -13.25
CA SER A 99 9.62 -10.66 -14.45
C SER A 99 9.56 -9.82 -15.73
N GLU A 100 10.02 -10.38 -16.85
CA GLU A 100 9.95 -9.73 -18.18
C GLU A 100 8.49 -9.37 -18.57
N SER A 101 7.50 -10.11 -18.05
CA SER A 101 6.08 -9.82 -18.29
C SER A 101 5.54 -8.65 -17.46
N GLY A 102 6.32 -8.10 -16.54
CA GLY A 102 5.86 -7.09 -15.57
C GLY A 102 4.90 -7.62 -14.50
N ILE A 103 4.51 -8.88 -14.54
CA ILE A 103 3.57 -9.49 -13.61
C ILE A 103 4.34 -10.13 -12.44
N PHE A 104 4.47 -9.43 -11.31
CA PHE A 104 5.29 -9.90 -10.19
C PHE A 104 4.71 -11.14 -9.49
N TRP A 105 3.40 -11.35 -9.51
CA TRP A 105 2.74 -12.53 -8.92
C TRP A 105 2.79 -13.79 -9.80
N SER A 106 3.38 -13.73 -10.99
CA SER A 106 3.47 -14.88 -11.91
C SER A 106 4.39 -16.01 -11.41
N LYS A 107 5.31 -15.70 -10.48
CA LYS A 107 6.26 -16.66 -9.88
C LYS A 107 6.12 -16.70 -8.35
N ARG A 108 4.90 -16.94 -7.87
CA ARG A 108 4.52 -16.83 -6.45
C ARG A 108 5.47 -17.50 -5.46
N ASP A 109 6.02 -18.65 -5.79
CA ASP A 109 6.72 -19.50 -4.82
C ASP A 109 8.21 -19.16 -4.63
N GLN A 110 8.79 -18.24 -5.40
CA GLN A 110 10.23 -18.00 -5.41
C GLN A 110 10.67 -16.56 -5.13
N THR A 111 9.83 -15.57 -5.40
CA THR A 111 10.23 -14.16 -5.36
C THR A 111 9.29 -13.26 -4.58
N MET A 112 8.07 -13.70 -4.32
CA MET A 112 7.09 -12.91 -3.58
C MET A 112 7.35 -12.93 -2.08
N VAL A 113 7.18 -11.76 -1.46
CA VAL A 113 7.34 -11.53 -0.02
C VAL A 113 6.05 -10.94 0.53
N GLY A 114 5.65 -11.36 1.73
CA GLY A 114 4.52 -10.78 2.43
C GLY A 114 3.45 -11.78 2.84
N GLN A 115 2.43 -11.26 3.51
CA GLN A 115 1.26 -12.01 3.94
C GLN A 115 0.04 -11.10 3.89
N VAL A 116 -1.04 -11.59 3.28
CA VAL A 116 -2.31 -10.88 3.16
C VAL A 116 -3.46 -11.80 3.53
N TYR A 117 -4.33 -11.37 4.42
CA TYR A 117 -5.61 -12.04 4.63
C TYR A 117 -6.60 -11.60 3.56
N HIS A 118 -7.29 -12.55 2.97
CA HIS A 118 -8.41 -12.30 2.07
C HIS A 118 -9.73 -12.66 2.75
N ARG A 119 -10.76 -11.85 2.54
CA ARG A 119 -12.10 -12.12 3.06
C ARG A 119 -13.08 -12.22 1.90
N ASN A 120 -13.72 -13.37 1.79
CA ASN A 120 -14.83 -13.60 0.87
C ASN A 120 -15.95 -14.32 1.60
N ASN A 121 -17.18 -13.82 1.51
CA ASN A 121 -18.40 -14.46 2.07
C ASN A 121 -18.20 -15.02 3.50
N ASN A 122 -17.73 -14.20 4.43
CA ASN A 122 -17.42 -14.54 5.83
C ASN A 122 -16.26 -15.52 6.07
N LYS A 123 -15.60 -16.01 5.02
CA LYS A 123 -14.38 -16.81 5.16
C LYS A 123 -13.16 -15.91 5.07
N LYS A 124 -12.31 -15.98 6.10
CA LYS A 124 -11.01 -15.30 6.12
C LYS A 124 -9.91 -16.32 5.83
N THR A 125 -9.12 -16.10 4.79
CA THR A 125 -8.02 -16.98 4.36
C THR A 125 -6.72 -16.20 4.36
N LEU A 126 -5.66 -16.77 4.89
CA LEU A 126 -4.32 -16.19 4.85
C LEU A 126 -3.58 -16.69 3.61
N THR A 127 -3.21 -15.78 2.72
CA THR A 127 -2.24 -16.05 1.65
C THR A 127 -0.85 -15.67 2.17
N LYS A 128 0.02 -16.67 2.23
CA LYS A 128 1.44 -16.49 2.57
C LYS A 128 2.26 -16.57 1.30
N TYR A 129 2.92 -15.46 0.96
CA TYR A 129 3.87 -15.42 -0.15
C TYR A 129 5.28 -15.80 0.31
N SER A 130 5.57 -15.57 1.60
CA SER A 130 6.83 -15.95 2.24
C SER A 130 6.59 -16.29 3.72
N PRO A 131 7.59 -16.87 4.44
CA PRO A 131 7.63 -16.86 5.90
C PRO A 131 7.47 -15.44 6.44
N LYS A 132 7.06 -15.31 7.70
CA LYS A 132 7.06 -14.04 8.42
C LYS A 132 8.47 -13.73 8.88
N PHE A 133 8.91 -12.48 8.68
CA PHE A 133 10.20 -11.98 9.14
C PHE A 133 10.02 -10.90 10.22
N ASN A 134 11.06 -10.69 11.05
CA ASN A 134 11.05 -9.64 12.06
C ASN A 134 11.46 -8.28 11.49
N ASP A 135 12.30 -8.29 10.43
CA ASP A 135 12.83 -7.12 9.77
C ASP A 135 12.12 -6.88 8.43
N LEU A 136 12.31 -5.70 7.87
CA LEU A 136 11.87 -5.41 6.51
C LEU A 136 12.65 -6.29 5.52
N ILE A 137 11.93 -6.80 4.54
CA ILE A 137 12.57 -7.52 3.42
C ILE A 137 12.58 -6.60 2.21
N GLU A 138 13.78 -6.32 1.70
CA GLU A 138 13.97 -5.48 0.51
C GLU A 138 13.35 -6.14 -0.72
N VAL A 139 12.63 -5.33 -1.51
CA VAL A 139 11.91 -5.76 -2.72
C VAL A 139 12.08 -4.72 -3.82
N VAL A 140 11.78 -5.10 -5.07
CA VAL A 140 11.85 -4.19 -6.23
C VAL A 140 10.48 -3.63 -6.59
N THR A 141 9.41 -4.26 -6.11
CA THR A 141 8.03 -3.83 -6.37
C THR A 141 7.10 -4.24 -5.24
N LEU A 142 5.99 -3.49 -5.09
CA LEU A 142 4.96 -3.71 -4.08
C LEU A 142 3.58 -3.79 -4.74
N ASP A 143 2.67 -4.48 -4.06
CA ASP A 143 1.25 -4.54 -4.40
C ASP A 143 0.56 -3.25 -3.93
N GLY A 144 -0.20 -2.65 -4.83
CA GLY A 144 -0.90 -1.38 -4.62
C GLY A 144 -1.98 -1.39 -3.54
N LEU A 145 -2.33 -2.57 -3.02
CA LEU A 145 -3.31 -2.66 -1.93
C LEU A 145 -2.92 -1.81 -0.70
N PHE A 146 -1.61 -1.66 -0.46
CA PHE A 146 -1.06 -0.82 0.60
C PHE A 146 0.39 -0.45 0.29
N ILE A 147 0.64 0.80 -0.03
CA ILE A 147 1.97 1.39 -0.24
C ILE A 147 2.10 2.58 0.70
N SER A 148 3.13 2.58 1.54
CA SER A 148 3.49 3.74 2.35
C SER A 148 4.82 4.32 1.90
N VAL A 149 4.93 5.64 1.95
CA VAL A 149 6.13 6.36 1.49
C VAL A 149 6.56 7.41 2.50
N ASP A 150 7.86 7.64 2.58
CA ASP A 150 8.43 8.89 3.08
C ASP A 150 8.58 9.83 1.88
N LYS A 151 7.74 10.87 1.80
CA LYS A 151 7.71 11.78 0.63
C LYS A 151 9.02 12.54 0.42
N ASN A 152 9.89 12.63 1.44
CA ASN A 152 11.20 13.26 1.33
C ASN A 152 12.23 12.35 0.66
N LYS A 153 11.95 11.06 0.52
CA LYS A 153 12.86 10.05 -0.04
C LYS A 153 12.49 9.57 -1.43
N ILE A 154 11.20 9.60 -1.79
CA ILE A 154 10.79 9.23 -3.14
C ILE A 154 11.37 10.22 -4.17
N LYS A 155 11.69 9.71 -5.37
CA LYS A 155 12.30 10.43 -6.48
C LYS A 155 11.38 10.55 -7.69
N LYS A 156 10.39 9.68 -7.79
CA LYS A 156 9.40 9.64 -8.88
C LYS A 156 7.99 9.66 -8.31
N LEU A 157 7.11 10.36 -8.97
CA LEU A 157 5.67 10.36 -8.72
C LEU A 157 5.01 9.15 -9.40
N PHE A 158 3.74 8.95 -9.16
CA PHE A 158 2.96 7.99 -9.93
C PHE A 158 2.86 8.46 -11.39
N ASP A 159 3.00 7.54 -12.33
CA ASP A 159 2.96 7.83 -13.76
C ASP A 159 1.50 8.03 -14.21
N GLU A 160 1.15 9.26 -14.57
CA GLU A 160 -0.22 9.64 -14.97
C GLU A 160 -0.58 9.18 -16.38
N ASP A 161 0.39 8.75 -17.19
CA ASP A 161 0.14 8.12 -18.48
C ASP A 161 -0.41 6.68 -18.34
N ILE A 162 -0.29 6.09 -17.14
CA ILE A 162 -0.90 4.81 -16.81
C ILE A 162 -2.35 5.01 -16.40
N ASN A 163 -3.25 4.67 -17.32
CA ASN A 163 -4.68 4.78 -17.11
C ASN A 163 -5.25 3.58 -16.32
N GLY A 164 -6.24 3.86 -15.46
CA GLY A 164 -7.02 2.84 -14.77
C GLY A 164 -6.43 2.35 -13.46
N PHE A 165 -6.65 1.05 -13.17
CA PHE A 165 -6.42 0.44 -11.85
C PHE A 165 -5.21 -0.49 -11.81
N HIS A 166 -4.49 -0.69 -12.91
CA HIS A 166 -3.41 -1.66 -13.00
C HIS A 166 -2.08 -0.96 -13.30
N PHE A 167 -0.99 -1.56 -12.83
CA PHE A 167 0.39 -1.17 -13.08
C PHE A 167 0.87 0.18 -12.51
N TYR A 168 -0.01 1.02 -11.94
CA TYR A 168 0.37 2.27 -11.29
C TYR A 168 1.37 2.04 -10.14
N ASP A 169 1.10 1.02 -9.33
CA ASP A 169 1.91 0.56 -8.21
C ASP A 169 3.28 0.05 -8.67
N HIS A 170 3.27 -0.74 -9.72
CA HIS A 170 4.43 -1.33 -10.33
C HIS A 170 5.37 -0.27 -10.91
N SER A 171 4.82 0.62 -11.76
CA SER A 171 5.55 1.73 -12.36
C SER A 171 6.16 2.63 -11.30
N PHE A 172 5.40 3.01 -10.29
CA PHE A 172 5.87 3.82 -9.17
C PHE A 172 7.03 3.16 -8.43
N CYS A 173 6.87 1.89 -8.07
CA CYS A 173 7.88 1.14 -7.32
C CYS A 173 9.18 0.99 -8.12
N VAL A 174 9.09 0.51 -9.36
CA VAL A 174 10.27 0.27 -10.21
C VAL A 174 10.99 1.56 -10.55
N SER A 175 10.26 2.63 -10.87
CA SER A 175 10.86 3.93 -11.15
C SER A 175 11.64 4.47 -9.95
N ASN A 176 11.10 4.35 -8.74
CA ASN A 176 11.79 4.76 -7.53
C ASN A 176 12.98 3.84 -7.20
N PHE A 177 12.83 2.52 -7.40
CA PHE A 177 13.92 1.56 -7.20
C PHE A 177 15.14 1.85 -8.12
N ILE A 178 14.90 2.15 -9.39
CA ILE A 178 15.96 2.52 -10.37
C ILE A 178 16.68 3.80 -9.91
N GLU A 179 15.98 4.74 -9.28
CA GLU A 179 16.56 5.98 -8.73
C GLU A 179 17.24 5.75 -7.36
N GLY A 180 17.37 4.51 -6.91
CA GLY A 180 18.07 4.13 -5.68
C GLY A 180 17.24 4.24 -4.40
N VAL A 181 15.92 4.40 -4.49
CA VAL A 181 15.03 4.35 -3.32
C VAL A 181 14.87 2.90 -2.90
N LYS A 182 15.14 2.59 -1.62
CA LYS A 182 14.87 1.26 -1.07
C LYS A 182 13.40 1.05 -0.79
N LEU A 183 12.87 -0.08 -1.24
CA LEU A 183 11.51 -0.55 -1.00
C LEU A 183 11.52 -1.78 -0.11
N GLY A 184 10.59 -1.89 0.83
CA GLY A 184 10.52 -3.02 1.75
C GLY A 184 9.12 -3.53 2.03
N VAL A 185 9.02 -4.80 2.42
CA VAL A 185 7.79 -5.42 2.91
C VAL A 185 7.87 -5.57 4.42
N THR A 186 6.83 -5.07 5.12
CA THR A 186 6.71 -5.20 6.58
C THR A 186 5.77 -6.31 7.01
N PHE A 187 6.11 -6.94 8.14
CA PHE A 187 5.28 -7.92 8.85
C PHE A 187 4.80 -7.42 10.22
N SER A 188 5.05 -6.16 10.56
CA SER A 188 4.76 -5.60 11.89
C SER A 188 3.27 -5.50 12.21
N PHE A 189 2.41 -5.46 11.19
CA PHE A 189 0.95 -5.46 11.32
C PHE A 189 0.29 -6.32 10.24
N ASP A 190 -0.95 -6.72 10.48
CA ASP A 190 -1.72 -7.53 9.53
C ASP A 190 -2.64 -6.65 8.68
N ILE A 191 -2.87 -7.09 7.45
CA ILE A 191 -3.86 -6.52 6.53
C ILE A 191 -4.84 -7.58 6.07
N THR A 192 -6.11 -7.22 5.98
CA THR A 192 -7.17 -8.04 5.38
C THR A 192 -7.74 -7.29 4.19
N HIS A 193 -7.68 -7.89 3.02
CA HIS A 193 -8.29 -7.40 1.80
C HIS A 193 -9.67 -8.03 1.63
N ASN A 194 -10.68 -7.24 1.39
CA ASN A 194 -12.06 -7.72 1.21
C ASN A 194 -12.29 -8.16 -0.24
N SER A 195 -11.50 -9.11 -0.69
CA SER A 195 -11.51 -9.66 -2.04
C SER A 195 -11.20 -11.16 -2.02
N GLU A 196 -11.45 -11.86 -3.13
CA GLU A 196 -11.13 -13.28 -3.26
C GLU A 196 -9.64 -13.59 -3.35
N GLY A 197 -8.79 -12.58 -3.54
CA GLY A 197 -7.35 -12.75 -3.75
C GLY A 197 -7.01 -13.47 -5.05
N LYS A 198 -7.92 -13.46 -6.02
CA LYS A 198 -7.68 -13.93 -7.38
C LYS A 198 -7.29 -12.73 -8.24
N PRO A 199 -6.29 -12.84 -9.11
CA PRO A 199 -6.05 -11.83 -10.15
C PRO A 199 -7.29 -11.76 -11.04
N ASN A 200 -7.73 -10.55 -11.35
CA ASN A 200 -8.76 -10.33 -12.37
C ASN A 200 -8.16 -10.49 -13.76
#